data_8b577f8fafbefd2c0497b8ea13aac946
#
_entry.id   8b577f8fafbefd2c0497b8ea13aac946
#
_cell.length_a   1.000
_cell.length_b   1.000
_cell.length_c   1.000
_cell.angle_alpha   90.00
_cell.angle_beta   90.00
_cell.angle_gamma   90.00
#
_symmetry.space_group_name_H-M   'P 1'
#
loop_
_entity.id
_entity.type
_entity.pdbx_description
1 polymer ?
#
loop_
_entity_poly.entity_id
_entity_poly.type
_entity_poly.pdbx_seq_one_letter_code
_entity_poly.pdbx_strand_id
1 'polypeptide(L)'
;MLRQGRDRITCLSSDTVSSVQINVRAHIEGDWTVLTVAGELDVVGAPQVRQSVMDAVKDGRRCLVLDLSGVDFIDSFGIGVLVGALKRVRLLDGDLLMVVPEPRVRRVLEVCDLDRVFTLHRSLADALERV
;
A
#
# COMPACT_ATOMS: atom_id res chain seq x y z
N MET A 1 -19.90 -7.81 -6.66
CA MET A 1 -19.35 -7.99 -6.56
C MET A 1 -18.93 -8.35 -6.64
N LEU A 2 -19.10 -7.78 -6.34
CA LEU A 2 -18.54 -8.10 -6.27
C LEU A 2 -18.38 -8.12 -6.25
N ARG A 3 -18.49 -7.75 -6.19
CA ARG A 3 -18.00 -7.88 -6.10
C ARG A 3 -17.86 -7.83 -6.06
N GLN A 4 -18.14 -7.48 -6.16
CA GLN A 4 -17.79 -7.54 -6.11
C GLN A 4 -17.38 -7.72 -6.14
N GLY A 5 -18.35 -7.49 -6.31
CA GLY A 5 -17.73 -7.54 -6.38
C GLY A 5 -17.56 -8.04 -6.52
N ARG A 6 -17.35 -8.08 -6.40
CA ARG A 6 -16.89 -8.60 -6.52
C ARG A 6 -16.82 -9.03 -6.58
N ASP A 7 -17.32 -8.59 -6.79
CA ASP A 7 -16.80 -9.12 -6.86
C ASP A 7 -16.66 -9.55 -7.25
N ARG A 8 -16.91 -9.58 -7.68
CA ARG A 8 -16.33 -10.05 -8.02
C ARG A 8 -16.09 -10.55 -8.46
N ILE A 9 -16.45 -10.65 -8.80
CA ILE A 9 -15.77 -11.13 -9.18
C ILE A 9 -15.79 -11.69 -9.54
N THR A 10 -16.18 -11.87 -9.73
CA THR A 10 -15.74 -12.41 -9.93
C THR A 10 -15.64 -13.13 -10.23
N CYS A 11 -15.92 -13.50 -10.58
CA CYS A 11 -15.44 -14.17 -10.74
C CYS A 11 -15.18 -14.97 -11.08
N LEU A 12 -15.19 -15.46 -11.40
CA LEU A 12 -14.63 -16.22 -11.59
C LEU A 12 -14.23 -17.07 -11.52
N SER A 13 -14.29 -17.39 -11.71
CA SER A 13 -13.72 -18.07 -11.48
C SER A 13 -13.06 -18.74 -11.20
N SER A 14 -13.06 -18.87 -11.21
CA SER A 14 -12.40 -19.33 -10.81
C SER A 14 -11.72 -19.76 -10.41
N ASP A 15 -11.75 -19.84 -10.34
CA ASP A 15 -11.10 -20.07 -9.84
C ASP A 15 -10.24 -20.21 -9.46
N THR A 16 -10.12 -20.28 -9.52
CA THR A 16 -9.30 -20.25 -9.10
C THR A 16 -8.38 -19.96 -8.83
N VAL A 17 -8.24 -19.81 -8.79
CA VAL A 17 -7.30 -19.38 -8.54
C VAL A 17 -6.85 -18.80 -7.82
N SER A 18 -6.68 -18.62 -7.19
CA SER A 18 -6.29 -18.04 -6.50
C SER A 18 -5.86 -17.47 -6.10
N SER A 19 -6.04 -17.69 -5.96
CA SER A 19 -5.30 -16.88 -5.91
C SER A 19 -4.76 -16.17 -4.87
N VAL A 20 -3.63 -15.98 -4.72
CA VAL A 20 -3.11 -15.09 -3.75
C VAL A 20 -3.57 -13.71 -4.06
N GLN A 21 -4.28 -13.16 -3.17
CA GLN A 21 -4.89 -11.89 -3.38
C GLN A 21 -4.23 -10.85 -2.54
N ILE A 22 -4.08 -9.68 -3.09
CA ILE A 22 -3.76 -8.53 -2.28
C ILE A 22 -5.08 -7.96 -1.77
N ASN A 23 -5.05 -7.48 -0.54
CA ASN A 23 -6.23 -6.89 0.09
C ASN A 23 -5.85 -5.49 0.54
N VAL A 24 -6.62 -4.49 0.12
CA VAL A 24 -6.36 -3.10 0.51
C VAL A 24 -7.62 -2.54 1.15
N ARG A 25 -7.47 -2.02 2.37
CA ARG A 25 -8.56 -1.37 3.09
C ARG A 25 -8.17 0.05 3.42
N ALA A 26 -9.11 0.96 3.29
CA ALA A 26 -8.88 2.36 3.60
C ALA A 26 -9.69 2.77 4.81
N HIS A 27 -9.08 3.52 5.72
CA HIS A 27 -9.79 4.15 6.81
C HIS A 27 -9.13 5.48 7.17
N ILE A 28 -9.83 6.29 7.94
CA ILE A 28 -9.38 7.63 8.31
C ILE A 28 -8.90 7.62 9.77
N GLU A 29 -7.72 8.18 10.00
CA GLU A 29 -7.16 8.39 11.32
C GLU A 29 -6.76 9.87 11.40
N GLY A 30 -7.62 10.71 11.98
CA GLY A 30 -7.38 12.14 12.01
C GLY A 30 -7.30 12.72 10.61
N ASP A 31 -6.20 13.36 10.29
CA ASP A 31 -5.98 13.93 8.96
C ASP A 31 -5.34 12.94 7.99
N TRP A 32 -5.10 11.73 8.44
CA TRP A 32 -4.42 10.72 7.64
C TRP A 32 -5.39 9.69 7.09
N THR A 33 -5.18 9.30 5.85
CA THR A 33 -5.89 8.18 5.24
C THR A 33 -4.94 6.99 5.26
N VAL A 34 -5.36 5.94 5.96
CA VAL A 34 -4.55 4.73 6.12
C VAL A 34 -5.01 3.70 5.13
N LEU A 35 -4.08 3.24 4.30
CA LEU A 35 -4.31 2.15 3.37
C LEU A 35 -3.61 0.92 3.92
N THR A 36 -4.39 0.00 4.46
CA THR A 36 -3.89 -1.24 5.04
C THR A 36 -3.80 -2.30 3.94
N VAL A 37 -2.59 -2.75 3.68
CA VAL A 37 -2.31 -3.69 2.59
C VAL A 37 -1.89 -5.02 3.17
N ALA A 38 -2.47 -6.10 2.67
CA ALA A 38 -2.10 -7.46 3.08
C ALA A 38 -1.97 -8.33 1.84
N GLY A 39 -0.99 -9.23 1.85
CA GLY A 39 -0.74 -10.15 0.75
C GLY A 39 0.62 -9.94 0.12
N GLU A 40 0.72 -10.23 -1.16
CA GLU A 40 1.99 -10.10 -1.90
C GLU A 40 1.94 -8.87 -2.79
N LEU A 41 2.92 -8.00 -2.61
CA LEU A 41 3.02 -6.76 -3.36
C LEU A 41 3.92 -7.00 -4.58
N ASP A 42 3.39 -7.74 -5.54
CA ASP A 42 4.08 -8.20 -6.74
C ASP A 42 3.40 -7.66 -8.00
N VAL A 43 3.75 -8.20 -9.15
CA VAL A 43 3.21 -7.76 -10.44
C VAL A 43 1.69 -7.87 -10.48
N VAL A 44 1.10 -8.83 -9.76
CA VAL A 44 -0.35 -9.02 -9.73
C VAL A 44 -1.01 -8.08 -8.72
N GLY A 45 -0.40 -7.95 -7.53
CA GLY A 45 -0.99 -7.17 -6.45
C GLY A 45 -0.72 -5.67 -6.54
N ALA A 46 0.41 -5.28 -7.10
CA ALA A 46 0.81 -3.86 -7.14
C ALA A 46 -0.23 -2.94 -7.81
N PRO A 47 -0.89 -3.33 -8.91
CA PRO A 47 -1.89 -2.46 -9.52
C PRO A 47 -3.05 -2.10 -8.60
N GLN A 48 -3.44 -3.00 -7.69
CA GLN A 48 -4.52 -2.71 -6.75
C GLN A 48 -4.12 -1.65 -5.74
N VAL A 49 -2.89 -1.71 -5.26
CA VAL A 49 -2.37 -0.70 -4.34
C VAL A 49 -2.29 0.65 -5.06
N ARG A 50 -1.79 0.64 -6.29
CA ARG A 50 -1.72 1.85 -7.10
C ARG A 50 -3.10 2.48 -7.26
N GLN A 51 -4.11 1.65 -7.57
CA GLN A 51 -5.47 2.14 -7.76
C GLN A 51 -6.03 2.73 -6.46
N SER A 52 -5.76 2.09 -5.33
CA SER A 52 -6.23 2.60 -4.03
C SER A 52 -5.60 3.96 -3.71
N VAL A 53 -4.33 4.14 -4.01
CA VAL A 53 -3.65 5.42 -3.81
C VAL A 53 -4.28 6.48 -4.73
N MET A 54 -4.50 6.14 -5.99
CA MET A 54 -5.10 7.06 -6.94
C MET A 54 -6.51 7.47 -6.52
N ASP A 55 -7.29 6.52 -6.02
CA ASP A 55 -8.65 6.82 -5.55
C ASP A 55 -8.62 7.77 -4.36
N ALA A 56 -7.70 7.55 -3.43
CA ALA A 56 -7.57 8.44 -2.27
C ALA A 56 -7.19 9.85 -2.71
N VAL A 57 -6.25 9.96 -3.64
CA VAL A 57 -5.81 11.25 -4.15
C VAL A 57 -6.95 11.96 -4.88
N LYS A 58 -7.76 11.23 -5.66
CA LYS A 58 -8.92 11.79 -6.35
C LYS A 58 -9.96 12.33 -5.37
N ASP A 59 -10.06 11.71 -4.20
CA ASP A 59 -10.96 12.16 -3.15
C ASP A 59 -10.41 13.34 -2.35
N GLY A 60 -9.28 13.87 -2.78
CA GLY A 60 -8.66 15.02 -2.11
C GLY A 60 -7.77 14.65 -0.94
N ARG A 61 -7.47 13.37 -0.75
CA ARG A 61 -6.60 12.92 0.34
C ARG A 61 -5.16 13.11 -0.07
N ARG A 62 -4.37 13.75 0.77
CA ARG A 62 -2.97 14.03 0.47
C ARG A 62 -2.01 13.53 1.53
N CYS A 63 -2.52 13.18 2.70
CA CYS A 63 -1.70 12.63 3.78
C CYS A 63 -2.07 11.17 3.93
N LEU A 64 -1.20 10.30 3.42
CA LEU A 64 -1.47 8.87 3.34
C LEU A 64 -0.49 8.07 4.18
N VAL A 65 -0.99 7.00 4.79
CA VAL A 65 -0.14 5.99 5.40
C VAL A 65 -0.34 4.69 4.64
N LEU A 66 0.75 4.11 4.15
CA LEU A 66 0.70 2.77 3.59
C LEU A 66 1.15 1.80 4.69
N ASP A 67 0.18 1.08 5.23
CA ASP A 67 0.43 0.10 6.28
C ASP A 67 0.65 -1.25 5.63
N LEU A 68 1.91 -1.65 5.55
CA LEU A 68 2.34 -2.89 4.91
C LEU A 68 2.55 -4.02 5.92
N SER A 69 1.92 -3.92 7.09
CA SER A 69 2.07 -4.93 8.15
C SER A 69 1.68 -6.32 7.68
N GLY A 70 0.70 -6.41 6.80
CA GLY A 70 0.23 -7.68 6.26
C GLY A 70 0.93 -8.11 4.98
N VAL A 71 1.94 -7.37 4.53
CA VAL A 71 2.66 -7.70 3.31
C VAL A 71 3.86 -8.57 3.66
N ASP A 72 3.95 -9.73 3.04
CA ASP A 72 5.04 -10.68 3.32
C ASP A 72 6.01 -10.84 2.14
N PHE A 73 5.73 -10.20 1.02
CA PHE A 73 6.58 -10.26 -0.16
C PHE A 73 6.44 -8.97 -0.97
N ILE A 74 7.56 -8.48 -1.48
CA ILE A 74 7.57 -7.33 -2.38
C ILE A 74 8.61 -7.56 -3.48
N ASP A 75 8.26 -7.20 -4.70
CA ASP A 75 9.19 -7.26 -5.83
C ASP A 75 9.35 -5.86 -6.46
N SER A 76 10.00 -5.79 -7.61
CA SER A 76 10.28 -4.51 -8.26
C SER A 76 9.02 -3.77 -8.69
N PHE A 77 7.94 -4.49 -9.01
CA PHE A 77 6.66 -3.85 -9.36
C PHE A 77 6.04 -3.20 -8.13
N GLY A 78 6.11 -3.89 -6.99
CA GLY A 78 5.64 -3.31 -5.73
C GLY A 78 6.44 -2.07 -5.35
N ILE A 79 7.76 -2.16 -5.47
CA ILE A 79 8.65 -1.03 -5.19
C ILE A 79 8.27 0.15 -6.08
N GLY A 80 8.04 -0.11 -7.38
CA GLY A 80 7.65 0.94 -8.31
C GLY A 80 6.37 1.64 -7.91
N VAL A 81 5.39 0.88 -7.43
CA VAL A 81 4.13 1.46 -6.96
C VAL A 81 4.35 2.35 -5.74
N LEU A 82 5.19 1.91 -4.79
CA LEU A 82 5.47 2.69 -3.59
C LEU A 82 6.16 4.01 -3.95
N VAL A 83 7.16 3.96 -4.82
CA VAL A 83 7.86 5.17 -5.25
C VAL A 83 6.91 6.09 -6.01
N GLY A 84 6.09 5.52 -6.90
CA GLY A 84 5.11 6.31 -7.65
C GLY A 84 4.10 6.98 -6.75
N ALA A 85 3.65 6.29 -5.70
CA ALA A 85 2.71 6.86 -4.73
C ALA A 85 3.33 8.06 -4.02
N LEU A 86 4.59 7.93 -3.59
CA LEU A 86 5.28 9.03 -2.91
C LEU A 86 5.41 10.24 -3.82
N LYS A 87 5.81 10.02 -5.07
CA LYS A 87 5.94 11.12 -6.02
C LYS A 87 4.60 11.82 -6.25
N ARG A 88 3.53 11.04 -6.35
CA ARG A 88 2.21 11.59 -6.61
C ARG A 88 1.73 12.48 -5.46
N VAL A 89 1.85 12.02 -4.22
CA VAL A 89 1.39 12.83 -3.09
C VAL A 89 2.28 14.06 -2.89
N ARG A 90 3.58 13.95 -3.16
CA ARG A 90 4.48 15.09 -3.04
C ARG A 90 4.19 16.18 -4.07
N LEU A 91 3.77 15.79 -5.27
CA LEU A 91 3.36 16.76 -6.27
C LEU A 91 2.13 17.55 -5.84
N LEU A 92 1.37 17.04 -4.90
CA LEU A 92 0.17 17.68 -4.37
C LEU A 92 0.41 18.30 -3.00
N ASP A 93 1.67 18.47 -2.61
CA ASP A 93 2.09 18.99 -1.29
C ASP A 93 1.57 18.10 -0.15
N GLY A 94 1.44 16.80 -0.43
CA GLY A 94 1.05 15.83 0.57
C GLY A 94 2.23 15.09 1.16
N ASP A 95 1.93 14.07 1.94
CA ASP A 95 2.97 13.26 2.56
C ASP A 95 2.54 11.79 2.59
N LEU A 96 3.53 10.92 2.62
CA LEU A 96 3.32 9.48 2.64
C LEU A 96 4.21 8.85 3.70
N LEU A 97 3.58 8.20 4.67
CA LEU A 97 4.27 7.42 5.67
C LEU A 97 4.12 5.94 5.37
N MET A 98 5.09 5.15 5.79
CA MET A 98 5.03 3.70 5.56
C MET A 98 5.25 2.95 6.86
N VAL A 99 4.42 1.94 7.09
CA VAL A 99 4.55 1.03 8.22
C VAL A 99 5.03 -0.31 7.67
N VAL A 100 6.25 -0.70 8.04
CA VAL A 100 6.91 -1.89 7.50
C VAL A 100 7.56 -2.66 8.65
N PRO A 101 6.77 -3.45 9.41
CA PRO A 101 7.34 -4.22 10.51
C PRO A 101 7.99 -5.53 10.08
N GLU A 102 7.61 -6.10 8.93
CA GLU A 102 8.16 -7.38 8.48
C GLU A 102 9.62 -7.22 8.06
N PRO A 103 10.56 -7.91 8.73
CA PRO A 103 11.98 -7.71 8.46
C PRO A 103 12.39 -8.00 7.02
N ARG A 104 11.80 -9.00 6.38
CA ARG A 104 12.16 -9.34 5.01
C ARG A 104 11.77 -8.26 4.02
N VAL A 105 10.59 -7.68 4.20
CA VAL A 105 10.13 -6.59 3.35
C VAL A 105 10.97 -5.34 3.61
N ARG A 106 11.20 -5.03 4.88
CA ARG A 106 12.04 -3.89 5.25
C ARG A 106 13.43 -4.01 4.65
N ARG A 107 14.00 -5.20 4.66
CA ARG A 107 15.33 -5.42 4.11
C ARG A 107 15.40 -5.16 2.62
N VAL A 108 14.36 -5.57 1.87
CA VAL A 108 14.31 -5.28 0.44
C VAL A 108 14.33 -3.78 0.20
N LEU A 109 13.57 -3.03 0.99
CA LEU A 109 13.53 -1.58 0.88
C LEU A 109 14.89 -0.96 1.24
N GLU A 110 15.57 -1.48 2.25
CA GLU A 110 16.88 -0.98 2.65
C GLU A 110 17.93 -1.25 1.58
N VAL A 111 17.90 -2.43 0.98
CA VAL A 111 18.85 -2.78 -0.09
C VAL A 111 18.69 -1.87 -1.30
N CYS A 112 17.46 -1.40 -1.55
CA CYS A 112 17.18 -0.47 -2.63
C CYS A 112 17.35 0.99 -2.22
N ASP A 113 17.89 1.26 -1.02
CA ASP A 113 18.10 2.60 -0.46
C ASP A 113 16.79 3.39 -0.30
N LEU A 114 15.66 2.70 -0.23
CA LEU A 114 14.37 3.37 -0.10
C LEU A 114 14.11 3.84 1.33
N ASP A 115 14.85 3.33 2.30
CA ASP A 115 14.80 3.83 3.67
C ASP A 115 15.31 5.28 3.77
N ARG A 116 15.99 5.77 2.73
CA ARG A 116 16.41 7.17 2.65
C ARG A 116 15.33 8.06 2.06
N VAL A 117 14.41 7.48 1.30
CA VAL A 117 13.35 8.22 0.61
C VAL A 117 12.07 8.17 1.42
N PHE A 118 11.78 7.02 2.03
CA PHE A 118 10.62 6.83 2.88
C PHE A 118 11.04 6.81 4.33
N THR A 119 10.19 7.35 5.20
CA THR A 119 10.32 7.10 6.63
C THR A 119 9.60 5.79 6.93
N LEU A 120 10.35 4.79 7.37
CA LEU A 120 9.82 3.46 7.65
C LEU A 120 9.52 3.34 9.14
N HIS A 121 8.26 3.07 9.47
CA HIS A 121 7.83 2.91 10.85
C HIS A 121 7.53 1.45 11.13
N ARG A 122 7.56 1.05 12.40
CA ARG A 122 7.33 -0.33 12.80
C ARG A 122 5.87 -0.63 13.11
N SER A 123 5.09 0.40 13.36
CA SER A 123 3.68 0.24 13.66
C SER A 123 2.92 1.48 13.21
N LEU A 124 1.62 1.33 13.04
CA LEU A 124 0.76 2.46 12.69
C LEU A 124 0.77 3.50 13.80
N ALA A 125 0.73 3.06 15.07
CA ALA A 125 0.79 3.98 16.19
C ALA A 125 2.08 4.80 16.17
N ASP A 126 3.22 4.15 15.89
CA ASP A 126 4.50 4.83 15.82
C ASP A 126 4.51 5.88 14.68
N ALA A 127 3.95 5.51 13.52
CA ALA A 127 3.89 6.44 12.38
C ALA A 127 3.05 7.67 12.72
N LEU A 128 1.90 7.47 13.33
CA LEU A 128 0.97 8.56 13.61
C LEU A 128 1.42 9.44 14.77
N GLU A 129 2.20 8.92 15.70
CA GLU A 129 2.77 9.72 16.78
C GLU A 129 3.79 10.75 16.31
N ARG A 130 4.38 10.50 15.14
CA ARG A 130 5.46 11.34 14.62
C ARG A 130 4.99 12.49 13.74
N VAL A 131 3.70 12.63 13.60
CA VAL A 131 3.13 13.65 12.69
C VAL A 131 2.50 14.83 13.43
#